data_eea264ec985a0d63b8c17c47323a4ebb
#
_entry.id   eea264ec985a0d63b8c17c47323a4ebb
#
_cell.length_a   1.000
_cell.length_b   1.000
_cell.length_c   1.000
_cell.angle_alpha   90.00
_cell.angle_beta   90.00
_cell.angle_gamma   90.00
#
_symmetry.space_group_name_H-M   'P 1'
#
loop_
_entity.id
_entity.type
_entity.pdbx_description
1 polymer ?
#
loop_
_entity_poly.entity_id
_entity_poly.type
_entity_poly.pdbx_seq_one_letter_code
_entity_poly.pdbx_strand_id
1 'polypeptide(L)'
;MKVWRLIFLLPLLCPLTLQAKINAGIDEISVDTRMTFHQQTEKGVYSSHFQGDYFNLHVKGEITEGLSFRIRQRFNKGIDQANPFNATDFLYLKWDALPKLSFTAGKQAILVGGYEIDSPPIDVYYYGAFSNRLYQYYAFGVSASYSPLPGQELVFQFVPSPISPSDQNRYSYNLYWNGSFNSWWQTIWSINYVEDELGRKMNFIALGNKFHTDNFFVDVDFINRASFKQEHFFLTDWSLIVKAIWTVGKWNLCTKVGYETNKSSNVAPDGTSWDLVLPAGHNYLYGGAGVEYFPLGNDRLRLHAVFFRDNHDKVNNFDMGMTWRFNIYKRR
;
A
#
# COMPACT_ATOMS: atom_id res chain seq x y z
N MET A 1 29.56 17.95 -28.22
CA MET A 1 28.93 16.69 -27.75
C MET A 1 27.48 16.69 -28.18
N LYS A 2 27.10 15.80 -29.11
CA LYS A 2 25.75 15.74 -29.70
C LYS A 2 24.86 14.93 -28.79
N VAL A 3 23.82 15.55 -28.22
CA VAL A 3 22.77 14.89 -27.43
C VAL A 3 21.85 14.18 -28.43
N TRP A 4 21.81 12.86 -28.38
CA TRP A 4 20.85 12.02 -29.09
C TRP A 4 19.47 12.16 -28.42
N ARG A 5 18.56 12.83 -29.14
CA ARG A 5 17.13 12.80 -28.80
C ARG A 5 16.57 11.46 -29.28
N LEU A 6 16.33 10.54 -28.34
CA LEU A 6 15.50 9.36 -28.59
C LEU A 6 14.04 9.83 -28.69
N ILE A 7 13.58 10.01 -29.90
CA ILE A 7 12.15 10.16 -30.21
C ILE A 7 11.57 8.75 -30.18
N PHE A 8 10.83 8.41 -29.13
CA PHE A 8 9.95 7.26 -29.14
C PHE A 8 8.78 7.57 -30.08
N LEU A 9 8.85 7.07 -31.30
CA LEU A 9 7.71 6.95 -32.20
C LEU A 9 6.76 5.90 -31.60
N LEU A 10 5.71 6.36 -30.93
CA LEU A 10 4.52 5.53 -30.69
C LEU A 10 3.98 5.11 -32.07
N PRO A 11 3.83 3.81 -32.35
CA PRO A 11 3.16 3.38 -33.57
C PRO A 11 1.72 3.87 -33.52
N LEU A 12 1.33 4.59 -34.56
CA LEU A 12 -0.04 5.01 -34.83
C LEU A 12 -0.95 3.80 -34.70
N LEU A 13 -1.83 3.86 -33.72
CA LEU A 13 -2.91 2.93 -33.50
C LEU A 13 -3.79 2.89 -34.76
N CYS A 14 -3.78 1.77 -35.42
CA CYS A 14 -4.78 1.38 -36.40
C CYS A 14 -6.18 1.65 -35.80
N PRO A 15 -7.09 2.32 -36.51
CA PRO A 15 -8.46 2.46 -36.02
C PRO A 15 -9.15 1.08 -36.13
N LEU A 16 -9.01 0.28 -35.07
CA LEU A 16 -9.97 -0.77 -34.81
C LEU A 16 -11.30 -0.07 -34.55
N THR A 17 -12.19 -0.09 -35.53
CA THR A 17 -13.60 0.31 -35.34
C THR A 17 -14.26 -0.68 -34.38
N LEU A 18 -13.97 -0.55 -33.09
CA LEU A 18 -14.79 -1.13 -32.04
C LEU A 18 -16.10 -0.33 -32.04
N GLN A 19 -17.14 -0.88 -32.64
CA GLN A 19 -18.51 -0.50 -32.30
C GLN A 19 -18.82 -1.03 -30.88
N ALA A 20 -18.15 -0.46 -29.90
CA ALA A 20 -18.44 -0.72 -28.51
C ALA A 20 -19.84 -0.15 -28.23
N LYS A 21 -20.80 -1.00 -27.86
CA LYS A 21 -22.02 -0.54 -27.22
C LYS A 21 -21.59 0.26 -25.99
N ILE A 22 -21.80 1.59 -26.01
CA ILE A 22 -21.49 2.44 -24.89
C ILE A 22 -22.52 2.10 -23.80
N ASN A 23 -22.21 1.13 -22.95
CA ASN A 23 -22.89 0.87 -21.70
C ASN A 23 -22.15 1.58 -20.55
N ALA A 24 -21.79 2.85 -20.78
CA ALA A 24 -21.18 3.67 -19.74
C ALA A 24 -22.07 3.70 -18.50
N GLY A 25 -21.52 3.37 -17.36
CA GLY A 25 -22.30 3.38 -16.13
C GLY A 25 -21.44 3.25 -14.88
N ILE A 26 -22.05 3.73 -13.80
CA ILE A 26 -21.52 3.51 -12.46
C ILE A 26 -21.98 2.13 -12.01
N ASP A 27 -21.04 1.30 -11.56
CA ASP A 27 -21.32 -0.03 -11.02
C ASP A 27 -21.51 0.01 -9.50
N GLU A 28 -20.71 0.85 -8.83
CA GLU A 28 -20.75 0.96 -7.38
C GLU A 28 -20.43 2.37 -6.91
N ILE A 29 -21.22 2.85 -5.95
CA ILE A 29 -20.89 3.98 -5.08
C ILE A 29 -20.95 3.46 -3.65
N SER A 30 -19.83 3.49 -2.93
CA SER A 30 -19.75 3.03 -1.56
C SER A 30 -18.99 3.99 -0.67
N VAL A 31 -19.25 3.90 0.64
CA VAL A 31 -18.59 4.66 1.69
C VAL A 31 -18.00 3.69 2.66
N ASP A 32 -16.79 3.98 3.10
CA ASP A 32 -16.18 3.38 4.29
C ASP A 32 -15.69 4.47 5.25
N THR A 33 -15.83 4.19 6.54
CA THR A 33 -15.41 5.14 7.57
C THR A 33 -14.99 4.41 8.84
N ARG A 34 -14.01 4.98 9.54
CA ARG A 34 -13.55 4.51 10.86
C ARG A 34 -13.47 5.68 11.82
N MET A 35 -14.00 5.49 13.01
CA MET A 35 -13.76 6.37 14.15
C MET A 35 -13.17 5.58 15.32
N THR A 36 -12.30 6.21 16.07
CA THR A 36 -11.55 5.60 17.16
C THR A 36 -11.53 6.51 18.37
N PHE A 37 -11.70 5.93 19.56
CA PHE A 37 -11.24 6.50 20.80
C PHE A 37 -9.78 6.05 20.97
N HIS A 38 -8.88 6.99 20.86
CA HIS A 38 -7.45 6.79 20.99
C HIS A 38 -7.01 7.14 22.40
N GLN A 39 -6.25 6.25 23.02
CA GLN A 39 -5.63 6.43 24.33
C GLN A 39 -4.15 6.16 24.21
N GLN A 40 -3.34 7.08 24.71
CA GLN A 40 -1.90 6.99 24.67
C GLN A 40 -1.30 7.26 26.05
N THR A 41 -0.29 6.47 26.42
CA THR A 41 0.48 6.69 27.63
C THR A 41 1.97 6.69 27.30
N GLU A 42 2.60 7.84 27.45
CA GLU A 42 4.04 8.04 27.26
C GLU A 42 4.66 8.50 28.58
N LYS A 43 5.69 7.78 29.09
CA LYS A 43 6.43 8.13 30.33
C LYS A 43 5.54 8.52 31.52
N GLY A 44 4.38 7.89 31.63
CA GLY A 44 3.39 8.16 32.69
C GLY A 44 2.45 9.33 32.39
N VAL A 45 2.60 10.03 31.29
CA VAL A 45 1.66 11.05 30.81
C VAL A 45 0.58 10.39 29.99
N TYR A 46 -0.65 10.61 30.38
CA TYR A 46 -1.84 10.06 29.74
C TYR A 46 -2.48 11.10 28.82
N SER A 47 -2.88 10.69 27.64
CA SER A 47 -3.72 11.46 26.73
C SER A 47 -4.78 10.59 26.08
N SER A 48 -5.94 11.15 25.80
CA SER A 48 -7.01 10.46 25.09
C SER A 48 -7.91 11.42 24.32
N HIS A 49 -8.44 10.95 23.19
CA HIS A 49 -9.36 11.73 22.37
C HIS A 49 -10.16 10.82 21.44
N PHE A 50 -11.30 11.33 20.97
CA PHE A 50 -12.02 10.73 19.83
C PHE A 50 -11.54 11.35 18.54
N GLN A 51 -11.37 10.52 17.50
CA GLN A 51 -11.02 10.99 16.16
C GLN A 51 -11.75 10.21 15.07
N GLY A 52 -11.98 10.87 13.94
CA GLY A 52 -12.37 10.23 12.70
C GLY A 52 -11.11 9.88 11.89
N ASP A 53 -10.79 8.59 11.78
CA ASP A 53 -9.56 8.15 11.11
C ASP A 53 -9.71 8.17 9.59
N TYR A 54 -10.86 7.70 9.11
CA TYR A 54 -11.15 7.56 7.69
C TYR A 54 -12.58 7.96 7.37
N PHE A 55 -12.74 8.61 6.25
CA PHE A 55 -14.01 8.82 5.58
C PHE A 55 -13.74 8.86 4.08
N ASN A 56 -14.00 7.74 3.39
CA ASN A 56 -13.71 7.56 1.99
C ASN A 56 -15.00 7.36 1.18
N LEU A 57 -15.08 8.00 0.03
CA LEU A 57 -16.05 7.73 -1.02
C LEU A 57 -15.36 6.95 -2.14
N HIS A 58 -15.97 5.86 -2.55
CA HIS A 58 -15.54 5.05 -3.68
C HIS A 58 -16.58 5.13 -4.80
N VAL A 59 -16.10 5.34 -6.01
CA VAL A 59 -16.91 5.23 -7.23
C VAL A 59 -16.17 4.32 -8.20
N LYS A 60 -16.84 3.31 -8.73
CA LYS A 60 -16.31 2.40 -9.76
C LYS A 60 -17.34 2.28 -10.88
N GLY A 61 -16.85 2.06 -12.08
CA GLY A 61 -17.71 1.86 -13.23
C GLY A 61 -16.96 1.53 -14.50
N GLU A 62 -17.70 1.35 -15.56
CA GLU A 62 -17.20 1.14 -16.91
C GLU A 62 -17.60 2.30 -17.82
N ILE A 63 -16.67 2.76 -18.65
CA ILE A 63 -16.92 3.75 -19.70
C ILE A 63 -17.44 3.02 -20.95
N THR A 64 -16.86 1.86 -21.23
CA THR A 64 -17.21 0.93 -22.29
C THR A 64 -16.65 -0.44 -21.97
N GLU A 65 -17.03 -1.47 -22.70
CA GLU A 65 -16.48 -2.81 -22.54
C GLU A 65 -14.95 -2.79 -22.57
N GLY A 66 -14.32 -3.34 -21.52
CA GLY A 66 -12.88 -3.37 -21.35
C GLY A 66 -12.22 -2.04 -20.95
N LEU A 67 -12.98 -0.96 -20.71
CA LEU A 67 -12.46 0.31 -20.19
C LEU A 67 -13.20 0.71 -18.92
N SER A 68 -12.58 0.49 -17.78
CA SER A 68 -13.13 0.79 -16.46
C SER A 68 -12.42 1.98 -15.79
N PHE A 69 -13.06 2.52 -14.76
CA PHE A 69 -12.50 3.59 -13.94
C PHE A 69 -12.71 3.33 -12.45
N ARG A 70 -11.85 3.92 -11.65
CA ARG A 70 -11.99 3.93 -10.19
C ARG A 70 -11.59 5.29 -9.62
N ILE A 71 -12.43 5.77 -8.69
CA ILE A 71 -12.18 6.97 -7.89
C ILE A 71 -12.28 6.57 -6.41
N ARG A 72 -11.34 7.04 -5.59
CA ARG A 72 -11.44 7.01 -4.13
C ARG A 72 -11.00 8.36 -3.58
N GLN A 73 -11.96 9.07 -2.99
CA GLN A 73 -11.75 10.37 -2.39
C GLN A 73 -11.81 10.25 -0.86
N ARG A 74 -10.82 10.80 -0.16
CA ARG A 74 -10.86 10.97 1.29
C ARG A 74 -11.49 12.30 1.66
N PHE A 75 -12.41 12.30 2.59
CA PHE A 75 -13.00 13.52 3.16
C PHE A 75 -12.38 13.90 4.51
N ASN A 76 -11.64 13.00 5.15
CA ASN A 76 -10.90 13.27 6.39
C ASN A 76 -9.51 13.90 6.15
N LYS A 77 -9.16 14.20 4.91
CA LYS A 77 -7.90 14.85 4.54
C LYS A 77 -8.19 16.16 3.82
N GLY A 78 -7.60 17.25 4.31
CA GLY A 78 -7.73 18.57 3.70
C GLY A 78 -7.19 18.59 2.25
N ILE A 79 -7.83 19.35 1.39
CA ILE A 79 -7.36 19.57 0.02
C ILE A 79 -6.29 20.67 0.08
N ASP A 80 -5.10 20.37 -0.41
CA ASP A 80 -4.02 21.32 -0.56
C ASP A 80 -4.16 22.06 -1.89
N GLN A 81 -4.04 23.40 -1.88
CA GLN A 81 -4.09 24.20 -3.12
C GLN A 81 -2.94 23.89 -4.07
N ALA A 82 -1.76 23.56 -3.54
CA ALA A 82 -0.60 23.17 -4.35
C ALA A 82 -0.74 21.77 -4.95
N ASN A 83 -1.51 20.88 -4.30
CA ASN A 83 -1.77 19.54 -4.78
C ASN A 83 -3.25 19.18 -4.54
N PRO A 84 -4.17 19.57 -5.44
CA PRO A 84 -5.61 19.35 -5.26
C PRO A 84 -6.01 17.87 -5.21
N PHE A 85 -5.11 16.97 -5.64
CA PHE A 85 -5.33 15.52 -5.60
C PHE A 85 -4.72 14.84 -4.35
N ASN A 86 -4.20 15.60 -3.38
CA ASN A 86 -3.58 15.01 -2.19
C ASN A 86 -4.55 14.14 -1.38
N ALA A 87 -5.85 14.48 -1.40
CA ALA A 87 -6.92 13.73 -0.74
C ALA A 87 -7.58 12.65 -1.63
N THR A 88 -7.12 12.50 -2.87
CA THR A 88 -7.59 11.46 -3.80
C THR A 88 -6.60 10.32 -3.81
N ASP A 89 -7.02 9.10 -3.49
CA ASP A 89 -6.16 7.92 -3.51
C ASP A 89 -6.18 7.22 -4.87
N PHE A 90 -7.37 7.04 -5.44
CA PHE A 90 -7.51 6.49 -6.78
C PHE A 90 -8.22 7.47 -7.70
N LEU A 91 -7.67 7.63 -8.87
CA LEU A 91 -8.28 8.34 -10.00
C LEU A 91 -7.62 7.81 -11.26
N TYR A 92 -8.09 6.68 -11.75
CA TYR A 92 -7.46 6.02 -12.89
C TYR A 92 -8.48 5.42 -13.86
N LEU A 93 -8.00 5.21 -15.08
CA LEU A 93 -8.60 4.38 -16.11
C LEU A 93 -7.80 3.09 -16.22
N LYS A 94 -8.52 1.97 -16.37
CA LYS A 94 -7.94 0.67 -16.70
C LYS A 94 -8.53 0.17 -18.01
N TRP A 95 -7.65 -0.16 -18.93
CA TRP A 95 -8.00 -0.71 -20.24
C TRP A 95 -7.54 -2.17 -20.34
N ASP A 96 -8.48 -3.08 -20.47
CA ASP A 96 -8.26 -4.49 -20.72
C ASP A 96 -8.06 -4.69 -22.24
N ALA A 97 -6.82 -4.43 -22.71
CA ALA A 97 -6.47 -4.43 -24.12
C ALA A 97 -6.54 -5.80 -24.76
N LEU A 98 -6.22 -6.85 -24.00
CA LEU A 98 -6.27 -8.28 -24.41
C LEU A 98 -6.74 -9.11 -23.21
N PRO A 99 -7.19 -10.35 -23.39
CA PRO A 99 -7.68 -11.20 -22.30
C PRO A 99 -6.72 -11.41 -21.13
N LYS A 100 -5.43 -11.17 -21.34
CA LYS A 100 -4.38 -11.35 -20.32
C LYS A 100 -3.53 -10.10 -20.09
N LEU A 101 -3.83 -8.99 -20.76
CA LEU A 101 -3.03 -7.79 -20.74
C LEU A 101 -3.91 -6.56 -20.52
N SER A 102 -3.63 -5.83 -19.45
CA SER A 102 -4.30 -4.57 -19.16
C SER A 102 -3.30 -3.44 -18.91
N PHE A 103 -3.75 -2.21 -19.15
CA PHE A 103 -2.99 -0.99 -18.87
C PHE A 103 -3.80 -0.10 -17.94
N THR A 104 -3.12 0.48 -16.97
CA THR A 104 -3.73 1.46 -16.06
C THR A 104 -2.99 2.78 -16.16
N ALA A 105 -3.73 3.87 -16.24
CA ALA A 105 -3.17 5.22 -16.25
C ALA A 105 -3.97 6.14 -15.31
N GLY A 106 -3.26 6.93 -14.51
CA GLY A 106 -3.84 7.83 -13.53
C GLY A 106 -3.28 7.61 -12.13
N LYS A 107 -3.98 8.14 -11.12
CA LYS A 107 -3.55 7.99 -9.72
C LYS A 107 -3.91 6.61 -9.19
N GLN A 108 -2.91 5.85 -8.80
CA GLN A 108 -3.01 4.45 -8.41
C GLN A 108 -2.10 4.16 -7.22
N ALA A 109 -2.30 3.02 -6.55
CA ALA A 109 -1.40 2.57 -5.50
C ALA A 109 0.00 2.32 -6.07
N ILE A 110 1.03 2.71 -5.31
CA ILE A 110 2.42 2.39 -5.65
C ILE A 110 2.67 0.95 -5.25
N LEU A 111 3.15 0.15 -6.20
CA LEU A 111 3.30 -1.29 -6.05
C LEU A 111 4.64 -1.63 -5.39
N VAL A 112 4.69 -1.53 -4.08
CA VAL A 112 5.72 -2.14 -3.24
C VAL A 112 5.12 -3.38 -2.60
N GLY A 113 5.79 -4.53 -2.66
CA GLY A 113 5.29 -5.78 -2.12
C GLY A 113 5.15 -5.77 -0.60
N GLY A 114 4.35 -6.71 -0.10
CA GLY A 114 4.03 -6.86 1.32
C GLY A 114 2.57 -6.57 1.61
N TYR A 115 2.00 -7.42 2.47
CA TYR A 115 0.58 -7.34 2.84
C TYR A 115 0.26 -6.15 3.74
N GLU A 116 1.25 -5.61 4.47
CA GLU A 116 1.05 -4.38 5.25
C GLU A 116 0.73 -3.19 4.33
N ILE A 117 1.49 -3.05 3.24
CA ILE A 117 1.35 -1.93 2.29
C ILE A 117 0.12 -2.13 1.39
N ASP A 118 -0.14 -3.36 0.97
CA ASP A 118 -1.29 -3.70 0.11
C ASP A 118 -2.62 -3.62 0.85
N SER A 119 -2.62 -3.78 2.18
CA SER A 119 -3.83 -3.70 3.00
C SER A 119 -4.49 -2.32 2.89
N PRO A 120 -5.82 -2.25 2.74
CA PRO A 120 -6.51 -0.97 2.81
C PRO A 120 -6.18 -0.23 4.10
N PRO A 121 -5.80 1.06 4.07
CA PRO A 121 -5.40 1.80 5.28
C PRO A 121 -6.43 1.78 6.41
N ILE A 122 -7.71 1.70 6.08
CA ILE A 122 -8.80 1.58 7.06
C ILE A 122 -8.78 0.26 7.85
N ASP A 123 -8.04 -0.75 7.37
CA ASP A 123 -7.89 -2.08 8.01
C ASP A 123 -6.55 -2.23 8.74
N VAL A 124 -5.72 -1.18 8.73
CA VAL A 124 -4.45 -1.15 9.45
C VAL A 124 -4.58 -0.24 10.65
N TYR A 125 -4.31 -0.77 11.86
CA TYR A 125 -4.38 0.00 13.11
C TYR A 125 -3.06 0.71 13.41
N TYR A 126 -1.93 0.10 13.07
CA TYR A 126 -0.61 0.69 13.21
C TYR A 126 0.34 0.15 12.14
N TYR A 127 1.30 0.98 11.75
CA TYR A 127 2.26 0.71 10.68
C TYR A 127 3.67 0.53 11.22
N GLY A 128 4.48 -0.23 10.51
CA GLY A 128 5.92 -0.29 10.70
C GLY A 128 6.63 1.01 10.31
N ALA A 129 7.91 1.13 10.68
CA ALA A 129 8.70 2.31 10.36
C ALA A 129 8.86 2.48 8.84
N PHE A 130 9.03 1.38 8.09
CA PHE A 130 9.11 1.41 6.64
C PHE A 130 7.86 2.01 6.01
N SER A 131 6.69 1.50 6.39
CA SER A 131 5.42 2.01 5.87
C SER A 131 5.20 3.49 6.23
N ASN A 132 5.50 3.89 7.48
CA ASN A 132 5.38 5.28 7.91
C ASN A 132 6.35 6.23 7.20
N ARG A 133 7.42 5.72 6.60
CA ARG A 133 8.42 6.52 5.89
C ARG A 133 8.09 6.77 4.42
N LEU A 134 7.10 6.09 3.88
CA LEU A 134 6.63 6.37 2.53
C LEU A 134 5.86 7.70 2.53
N TYR A 135 6.35 8.68 1.77
CA TYR A 135 5.70 9.99 1.64
C TYR A 135 4.35 9.88 0.93
N GLN A 136 4.24 8.91 0.02
CA GLN A 136 3.01 8.68 -0.72
C GLN A 136 2.79 7.19 -1.00
N TYR A 137 1.55 6.77 -0.82
CA TYR A 137 1.08 5.43 -1.15
C TYR A 137 0.37 5.37 -2.51
N TYR A 138 0.00 6.54 -3.04
CA TYR A 138 -0.77 6.70 -4.27
C TYR A 138 -0.17 7.81 -5.10
N ALA A 139 0.16 7.52 -6.36
CA ALA A 139 0.77 8.48 -7.28
C ALA A 139 0.17 8.38 -8.68
N PHE A 140 0.25 9.48 -9.43
CA PHE A 140 -0.05 9.46 -10.84
C PHE A 140 1.04 8.72 -11.61
N GLY A 141 0.63 7.80 -12.50
CA GLY A 141 1.56 7.06 -13.32
C GLY A 141 0.86 6.06 -14.21
N VAL A 142 1.63 5.12 -14.71
CA VAL A 142 1.16 4.09 -15.63
C VAL A 142 1.61 2.72 -15.17
N SER A 143 0.80 1.72 -15.44
CA SER A 143 1.17 0.32 -15.23
C SER A 143 0.63 -0.58 -16.34
N ALA A 144 1.34 -1.68 -16.58
CA ALA A 144 0.92 -2.76 -17.45
C ALA A 144 0.86 -4.04 -16.63
N SER A 145 -0.28 -4.72 -16.65
CA SER A 145 -0.52 -5.96 -15.93
C SER A 145 -0.69 -7.11 -16.92
N TYR A 146 0.01 -8.21 -16.67
CA TYR A 146 -0.05 -9.44 -17.46
C TYR A 146 -0.42 -10.62 -16.56
N SER A 147 -1.52 -11.30 -16.89
CA SER A 147 -2.05 -12.45 -16.16
C SER A 147 -1.87 -13.74 -16.99
N PRO A 148 -0.69 -14.38 -16.95
CA PRO A 148 -0.39 -15.56 -17.77
C PRO A 148 -1.30 -16.76 -17.45
N LEU A 149 -1.60 -16.94 -16.17
CA LEU A 149 -2.39 -18.04 -15.61
C LEU A 149 -3.38 -17.50 -14.59
N PRO A 150 -4.48 -18.22 -14.28
CA PRO A 150 -5.38 -17.88 -13.19
C PRO A 150 -4.62 -17.75 -11.85
N GLY A 151 -4.88 -16.68 -11.11
CA GLY A 151 -4.23 -16.42 -9.82
C GLY A 151 -2.77 -15.98 -9.93
N GLN A 152 -2.29 -15.59 -11.12
CA GLN A 152 -0.95 -15.06 -11.35
C GLN A 152 -1.05 -13.73 -12.09
N GLU A 153 -0.53 -12.67 -11.52
CA GLU A 153 -0.47 -11.34 -12.12
C GLU A 153 0.93 -10.74 -11.96
N LEU A 154 1.53 -10.38 -13.08
CA LEU A 154 2.78 -9.63 -13.14
C LEU A 154 2.47 -8.20 -13.56
N VAL A 155 2.95 -7.22 -12.79
CA VAL A 155 2.71 -5.81 -13.08
C VAL A 155 4.04 -5.08 -13.18
N PHE A 156 4.22 -4.37 -14.29
CA PHE A 156 5.24 -3.34 -14.40
C PHE A 156 4.59 -1.98 -14.18
N GLN A 157 5.16 -1.16 -13.30
CA GLN A 157 4.63 0.17 -12.98
C GLN A 157 5.74 1.23 -13.04
N PHE A 158 5.38 2.41 -13.57
CA PHE A 158 6.21 3.61 -13.57
C PHE A 158 5.45 4.76 -12.93
N VAL A 159 5.96 5.28 -11.82
CA VAL A 159 5.33 6.32 -10.97
C VAL A 159 6.40 7.23 -10.36
N PRO A 160 6.04 8.42 -9.81
CA PRO A 160 6.91 9.15 -8.90
C PRO A 160 7.36 8.31 -7.71
N SER A 161 8.52 8.61 -7.18
CA SER A 161 9.12 7.85 -6.08
C SER A 161 8.31 7.96 -4.79
N PRO A 162 8.01 6.84 -4.10
CA PRO A 162 7.29 6.86 -2.82
C PRO A 162 8.12 7.41 -1.65
N ILE A 163 9.44 7.51 -1.81
CA ILE A 163 10.38 7.97 -0.77
C ILE A 163 10.94 9.37 -1.05
N SER A 164 10.32 10.10 -1.95
CA SER A 164 10.62 11.51 -2.20
C SER A 164 9.40 12.37 -1.90
N PRO A 165 9.56 13.49 -1.17
CA PRO A 165 8.47 14.44 -0.94
C PRO A 165 8.10 15.23 -2.20
N SER A 166 8.97 15.21 -3.22
CA SER A 166 8.76 15.88 -4.51
C SER A 166 8.46 14.87 -5.61
N ASP A 167 7.38 15.12 -6.35
CA ASP A 167 7.01 14.33 -7.53
C ASP A 167 7.87 14.67 -8.76
N GLN A 168 8.75 15.65 -8.66
CA GLN A 168 9.54 16.14 -9.79
C GLN A 168 10.89 15.43 -9.89
N ASN A 169 11.14 14.82 -11.06
CA ASN A 169 12.42 14.22 -11.44
C ASN A 169 12.91 13.11 -10.49
N ARG A 170 11.99 12.47 -9.76
CA ARG A 170 12.25 11.31 -8.91
C ARG A 170 11.22 10.24 -9.21
N TYR A 171 11.67 9.09 -9.62
CA TYR A 171 10.80 8.04 -10.14
C TYR A 171 11.02 6.71 -9.45
N SER A 172 10.03 5.86 -9.57
CA SER A 172 10.05 4.46 -9.17
C SER A 172 9.64 3.58 -10.35
N TYR A 173 10.40 2.52 -10.55
CA TYR A 173 10.11 1.44 -11.50
C TYR A 173 9.88 0.18 -10.68
N ASN A 174 8.67 -0.33 -10.76
CA ASN A 174 8.23 -1.42 -9.92
C ASN A 174 7.90 -2.64 -10.78
N LEU A 175 8.53 -3.77 -10.48
CA LEU A 175 8.10 -5.08 -10.96
C LEU A 175 7.44 -5.79 -9.78
N TYR A 176 6.19 -6.14 -9.94
CA TYR A 176 5.34 -6.64 -8.88
C TYR A 176 4.66 -7.93 -9.33
N TRP A 177 4.64 -8.93 -8.47
CA TRP A 177 3.96 -10.18 -8.69
C TRP A 177 2.96 -10.44 -7.57
N ASN A 178 1.69 -10.52 -7.94
CA ASN A 178 0.61 -10.99 -7.09
C ASN A 178 0.23 -12.38 -7.57
N GLY A 179 0.44 -13.39 -6.73
CA GLY A 179 0.29 -14.76 -7.13
C GLY A 179 -0.21 -15.68 -6.03
N SER A 180 -0.60 -16.90 -6.42
CA SER A 180 -0.90 -17.97 -5.50
C SER A 180 -0.21 -19.26 -5.99
N PHE A 181 0.51 -19.92 -5.08
CA PHE A 181 1.08 -21.25 -5.36
C PHE A 181 0.03 -22.35 -5.23
N ASN A 182 -0.91 -22.16 -4.33
CA ASN A 182 -2.02 -23.06 -4.06
C ASN A 182 -3.13 -22.35 -3.26
N SER A 183 -4.14 -23.09 -2.80
CA SER A 183 -5.28 -22.55 -2.07
C SER A 183 -4.95 -21.96 -0.69
N TRP A 184 -3.81 -22.29 -0.11
CA TRP A 184 -3.43 -21.85 1.23
C TRP A 184 -2.18 -20.93 1.27
N TRP A 185 -1.48 -20.72 0.13
CA TRP A 185 -0.31 -19.87 0.04
C TRP A 185 -0.44 -18.87 -1.11
N GLN A 186 -0.53 -17.60 -0.75
CA GLN A 186 -0.56 -16.44 -1.65
C GLN A 186 0.68 -15.59 -1.45
N THR A 187 1.07 -14.86 -2.48
CA THR A 187 2.28 -14.04 -2.47
C THR A 187 2.03 -12.67 -3.06
N ILE A 188 2.73 -11.67 -2.51
CA ILE A 188 2.87 -10.34 -3.06
C ILE A 188 4.35 -9.99 -3.01
N TRP A 189 5.05 -10.20 -4.12
CA TRP A 189 6.48 -9.94 -4.21
C TRP A 189 6.75 -8.77 -5.14
N SER A 190 7.80 -8.00 -4.84
CA SER A 190 8.24 -6.94 -5.75
C SER A 190 9.75 -6.73 -5.73
N ILE A 191 10.22 -6.19 -6.84
CA ILE A 191 11.53 -5.57 -6.97
C ILE A 191 11.27 -4.14 -7.42
N ASN A 192 11.73 -3.17 -6.62
CA ASN A 192 11.48 -1.77 -6.85
C ASN A 192 12.81 -1.04 -6.99
N TYR A 193 12.97 -0.31 -8.09
CA TYR A 193 14.02 0.68 -8.23
C TYR A 193 13.42 2.04 -7.90
N VAL A 194 13.92 2.71 -6.86
CA VAL A 194 13.39 3.98 -6.36
C VAL A 194 14.48 5.02 -6.23
N GLU A 195 14.15 6.26 -6.49
CA GLU A 195 15.05 7.40 -6.28
C GLU A 195 14.60 8.19 -5.06
N ASP A 196 15.54 8.45 -4.14
CA ASP A 196 15.27 9.27 -2.95
C ASP A 196 15.32 10.78 -3.24
N GLU A 197 15.04 11.58 -2.22
CA GLU A 197 15.06 13.04 -2.30
C GLU A 197 16.42 13.64 -2.71
N LEU A 198 17.52 12.93 -2.42
CA LEU A 198 18.88 13.31 -2.79
C LEU A 198 19.29 12.77 -4.18
N GLY A 199 18.40 12.06 -4.86
CA GLY A 199 18.69 11.40 -6.16
C GLY A 199 19.52 10.14 -6.02
N ARG A 200 19.63 9.58 -4.82
CA ARG A 200 20.27 8.28 -4.60
C ARG A 200 19.34 7.18 -5.10
N LYS A 201 19.94 6.13 -5.60
CA LYS A 201 19.22 4.99 -6.19
C LYS A 201 19.14 3.88 -5.17
N MET A 202 17.92 3.52 -4.82
CA MET A 202 17.61 2.48 -3.85
C MET A 202 16.92 1.32 -4.56
N ASN A 203 17.12 0.13 -4.05
CA ASN A 203 16.38 -1.06 -4.44
C ASN A 203 15.61 -1.61 -3.23
N PHE A 204 14.33 -1.88 -3.40
CA PHE A 204 13.55 -2.62 -2.44
C PHE A 204 13.22 -3.99 -3.02
N ILE A 205 13.50 -5.04 -2.27
CA ILE A 205 13.04 -6.40 -2.55
C ILE A 205 12.07 -6.78 -1.45
N ALA A 206 10.81 -6.87 -1.79
CA ALA A 206 9.75 -7.18 -0.84
C ALA A 206 9.15 -8.55 -1.16
N LEU A 207 9.04 -9.39 -0.14
CA LEU A 207 8.54 -10.77 -0.22
C LEU A 207 7.40 -10.93 0.79
N GLY A 208 6.19 -10.54 0.38
CA GLY A 208 4.98 -10.76 1.16
C GLY A 208 4.42 -12.15 0.92
N ASN A 209 4.19 -12.90 1.97
CA ASN A 209 3.61 -14.24 1.93
C ASN A 209 2.41 -14.30 2.86
N LYS A 210 1.30 -14.83 2.40
CA LYS A 210 0.11 -15.10 3.19
C LYS A 210 -0.17 -16.59 3.18
N PHE A 211 -0.23 -17.15 4.38
CA PHE A 211 -0.63 -18.53 4.61
C PHE A 211 -1.99 -18.53 5.29
N HIS A 212 -2.96 -19.25 4.75
CA HIS A 212 -4.31 -19.23 5.28
C HIS A 212 -5.00 -20.58 5.24
N THR A 213 -5.89 -20.75 6.20
CA THR A 213 -6.90 -21.81 6.29
C THR A 213 -8.28 -21.15 6.34
N ASP A 214 -9.34 -21.91 6.58
CA ASP A 214 -10.71 -21.38 6.63
C ASP A 214 -10.91 -20.31 7.70
N ASN A 215 -10.22 -20.41 8.84
CA ASN A 215 -10.41 -19.54 9.99
C ASN A 215 -9.13 -18.91 10.54
N PHE A 216 -8.00 -19.10 9.88
CA PHE A 216 -6.73 -18.56 10.34
C PHE A 216 -5.87 -18.11 9.16
N PHE A 217 -5.22 -16.96 9.28
CA PHE A 217 -4.17 -16.58 8.35
C PHE A 217 -2.99 -15.90 9.04
N VAL A 218 -1.84 -16.03 8.40
CA VAL A 218 -0.60 -15.33 8.75
C VAL A 218 -0.05 -14.65 7.52
N ASP A 219 0.17 -13.34 7.62
CA ASP A 219 0.94 -12.55 6.67
C ASP A 219 2.38 -12.43 7.19
N VAL A 220 3.35 -12.67 6.32
CA VAL A 220 4.78 -12.51 6.60
C VAL A 220 5.38 -11.66 5.50
N ASP A 221 5.78 -10.44 5.83
CA ASP A 221 6.42 -9.51 4.93
C ASP A 221 7.90 -9.37 5.28
N PHE A 222 8.76 -9.69 4.35
CA PHE A 222 10.20 -9.39 4.43
C PHE A 222 10.53 -8.33 3.37
N ILE A 223 11.16 -7.24 3.78
CA ILE A 223 11.53 -6.14 2.88
C ILE A 223 13.01 -5.82 3.10
N ASN A 224 13.84 -6.13 2.11
CA ASN A 224 15.22 -5.69 2.06
C ASN A 224 15.30 -4.35 1.34
N ARG A 225 15.98 -3.39 1.94
CA ARG A 225 16.21 -2.07 1.37
C ARG A 225 17.70 -1.92 1.14
N ALA A 226 18.09 -1.40 0.00
CA ALA A 226 19.51 -1.24 -0.29
C ALA A 226 19.78 -0.08 -1.24
N SER A 227 20.75 0.76 -0.91
CA SER A 227 21.35 1.65 -1.88
C SER A 227 22.26 0.85 -2.83
N PHE A 228 22.25 1.19 -4.11
CA PHE A 228 23.18 0.58 -5.07
C PHE A 228 24.67 0.91 -4.80
N LYS A 229 24.94 1.84 -3.91
CA LYS A 229 26.30 2.26 -3.53
C LYS A 229 26.76 1.69 -2.19
N GLN A 230 25.90 1.00 -1.44
CA GLN A 230 26.31 0.40 -0.16
C GLN A 230 27.12 -0.87 -0.37
N GLU A 231 28.03 -1.15 0.54
CA GLU A 231 28.96 -2.28 0.45
C GLU A 231 28.26 -3.64 0.51
N HIS A 232 27.27 -3.76 1.41
CA HIS A 232 26.50 -4.99 1.60
C HIS A 232 25.04 -4.78 1.21
N PHE A 233 24.61 -5.41 0.12
CA PHE A 233 23.30 -5.24 -0.46
C PHE A 233 22.18 -5.95 0.32
N PHE A 234 22.45 -7.13 0.88
CA PHE A 234 21.43 -7.91 1.58
C PHE A 234 21.61 -7.89 3.10
N LEU A 235 20.49 -7.91 3.83
CA LEU A 235 20.42 -8.05 5.28
C LEU A 235 21.21 -6.99 6.07
N THR A 236 21.36 -5.81 5.49
CA THR A 236 21.94 -4.65 6.16
C THR A 236 20.85 -3.75 6.70
N ASP A 237 19.91 -3.42 5.88
CA ASP A 237 18.70 -2.66 6.19
C ASP A 237 17.47 -3.45 5.70
N TRP A 238 16.66 -3.90 6.64
CA TRP A 238 15.51 -4.73 6.33
C TRP A 238 14.42 -4.64 7.38
N SER A 239 13.22 -5.04 6.98
CA SER A 239 12.04 -5.17 7.82
C SER A 239 11.50 -6.59 7.74
N LEU A 240 11.05 -7.13 8.86
CA LEU A 240 10.24 -8.35 8.96
C LEU A 240 8.98 -8.02 9.73
N ILE A 241 7.83 -8.22 9.10
CA ILE A 241 6.51 -7.93 9.67
C ILE A 241 5.69 -9.21 9.63
N VAL A 242 5.13 -9.59 10.76
CA VAL A 242 4.26 -10.75 10.89
C VAL A 242 2.93 -10.30 11.45
N LYS A 243 1.84 -10.63 10.77
CA LYS A 243 0.47 -10.40 11.20
C LYS A 243 -0.28 -11.71 11.18
N ALA A 244 -1.00 -12.04 12.26
CA ALA A 244 -1.86 -13.20 12.30
C ALA A 244 -3.27 -12.82 12.73
N ILE A 245 -4.27 -13.46 12.13
CA ILE A 245 -5.68 -13.31 12.48
C ILE A 245 -6.31 -14.70 12.61
N TRP A 246 -6.99 -14.92 13.72
CA TRP A 246 -7.79 -16.10 13.97
C TRP A 246 -9.27 -15.72 14.12
N THR A 247 -10.11 -16.27 13.24
CA THR A 247 -11.55 -16.02 13.21
C THR A 247 -12.30 -17.09 14.01
N VAL A 248 -13.08 -16.67 14.98
CA VAL A 248 -13.93 -17.55 15.81
C VAL A 248 -15.35 -16.98 15.79
N GLY A 249 -16.23 -17.55 15.00
CA GLY A 249 -17.59 -17.06 14.82
C GLY A 249 -17.61 -15.64 14.29
N LYS A 250 -18.07 -14.69 15.09
CA LYS A 250 -18.12 -13.25 14.75
C LYS A 250 -16.91 -12.46 15.26
N TRP A 251 -15.87 -13.12 15.76
CA TRP A 251 -14.70 -12.50 16.35
C TRP A 251 -13.44 -12.79 15.54
N ASN A 252 -12.59 -11.78 15.39
CA ASN A 252 -11.21 -11.95 14.99
C ASN A 252 -10.31 -11.64 16.17
N LEU A 253 -9.38 -12.54 16.45
CA LEU A 253 -8.24 -12.31 17.34
C LEU A 253 -7.05 -11.95 16.46
N CYS A 254 -6.53 -10.74 16.62
CA CYS A 254 -5.50 -10.17 15.77
C CYS A 254 -4.21 -9.97 16.55
N THR A 255 -3.07 -10.26 15.93
CA THR A 255 -1.76 -9.87 16.43
C THR A 255 -0.87 -9.42 15.30
N LYS A 256 0.05 -8.50 15.59
CA LYS A 256 1.06 -8.04 14.65
C LYS A 256 2.35 -7.71 15.40
N VAL A 257 3.47 -8.18 14.87
CA VAL A 257 4.82 -7.87 15.35
C VAL A 257 5.68 -7.49 14.16
N GLY A 258 6.51 -6.48 14.30
CA GLY A 258 7.49 -6.09 13.30
C GLY A 258 8.84 -5.81 13.93
N TYR A 259 9.87 -6.23 13.22
CA TYR A 259 11.26 -5.91 13.52
C TYR A 259 11.92 -5.32 12.30
N GLU A 260 12.51 -4.16 12.48
CA GLU A 260 13.21 -3.43 11.42
C GLU A 260 14.59 -3.04 11.94
N THR A 261 15.60 -3.11 11.08
CA THR A 261 16.97 -2.84 11.47
C THR A 261 17.76 -2.17 10.36
N ASN A 262 18.73 -1.36 10.77
CA ASN A 262 19.77 -0.82 9.91
C ASN A 262 21.11 -0.96 10.63
N LYS A 263 22.09 -1.68 10.03
CA LYS A 263 23.40 -1.92 10.63
C LYS A 263 24.18 -0.62 10.80
N SER A 264 25.01 -0.54 11.84
CA SER A 264 25.84 0.63 12.14
C SER A 264 26.88 0.95 11.05
N SER A 265 27.28 -0.05 10.26
CA SER A 265 28.20 0.12 9.12
C SER A 265 27.53 0.68 7.87
N ASN A 266 26.18 0.81 7.86
CA ASN A 266 25.44 1.28 6.69
C ASN A 266 25.43 2.81 6.57
N VAL A 267 26.64 3.38 6.45
CA VAL A 267 26.87 4.83 6.41
C VAL A 267 27.54 5.20 5.10
N ALA A 268 27.04 6.25 4.47
CA ALA A 268 27.64 6.82 3.27
C ALA A 268 28.92 7.61 3.60
N PRO A 269 29.78 7.91 2.62
CA PRO A 269 31.04 8.64 2.84
C PRO A 269 30.86 10.03 3.48
N ASP A 270 29.70 10.63 3.36
CA ASP A 270 29.35 11.91 3.97
C ASP A 270 28.81 11.79 5.41
N GLY A 271 28.79 10.57 5.96
CA GLY A 271 28.31 10.28 7.31
C GLY A 271 26.81 10.07 7.41
N THR A 272 26.04 10.19 6.33
CA THR A 272 24.60 9.95 6.33
C THR A 272 24.28 8.45 6.24
N SER A 273 23.13 8.03 6.78
CA SER A 273 22.66 6.65 6.59
C SER A 273 22.29 6.40 5.13
N TRP A 274 22.62 5.21 4.62
CA TRP A 274 22.09 4.75 3.33
C TRP A 274 20.60 4.39 3.39
N ASP A 275 20.12 3.88 4.52
CA ASP A 275 18.71 3.62 4.75
C ASP A 275 17.99 4.91 5.15
N LEU A 276 16.85 5.19 4.52
CA LEU A 276 16.00 6.34 4.83
C LEU A 276 14.97 6.04 5.92
N VAL A 277 14.78 4.76 6.25
CA VAL A 277 13.78 4.33 7.23
C VAL A 277 14.31 4.47 8.64
N LEU A 278 15.49 3.93 8.89
CA LEU A 278 16.14 3.97 10.20
C LEU A 278 17.56 4.55 10.08
N PRO A 279 18.01 5.33 11.08
CA PRO A 279 19.42 5.72 11.18
C PRO A 279 20.31 4.49 11.31
N ALA A 280 21.57 4.59 10.88
CA ALA A 280 22.56 3.53 11.01
C ALA A 280 22.73 3.11 12.48
N GLY A 281 22.75 1.82 12.75
CA GLY A 281 22.86 1.24 14.09
C GLY A 281 21.56 1.21 14.91
N HIS A 282 20.42 1.54 14.31
CA HIS A 282 19.14 1.55 15.01
C HIS A 282 18.27 0.35 14.64
N ASN A 283 17.48 -0.06 15.63
CA ASN A 283 16.47 -1.10 15.49
C ASN A 283 15.10 -0.56 15.93
N TYR A 284 14.07 -0.96 15.22
CA TYR A 284 12.68 -0.68 15.56
C TYR A 284 11.93 -1.99 15.77
N LEU A 285 11.47 -2.23 16.99
CA LEU A 285 10.65 -3.37 17.36
C LEU A 285 9.29 -2.85 17.83
N TYR A 286 8.25 -3.32 17.21
CA TYR A 286 6.89 -2.97 17.57
C TYR A 286 5.99 -4.20 17.58
N GLY A 287 4.91 -4.14 18.32
CA GLY A 287 3.94 -5.20 18.34
C GLY A 287 2.68 -4.83 19.07
N GLY A 288 1.64 -5.60 18.79
CA GLY A 288 0.36 -5.40 19.39
C GLY A 288 -0.59 -6.58 19.15
N ALA A 289 -1.69 -6.55 19.87
CA ALA A 289 -2.77 -7.50 19.74
C ALA A 289 -4.11 -6.78 19.86
N GLY A 290 -5.16 -7.39 19.33
CA GLY A 290 -6.48 -6.81 19.38
C GLY A 290 -7.57 -7.81 19.06
N VAL A 291 -8.78 -7.33 19.20
CA VAL A 291 -9.99 -8.07 18.86
C VAL A 291 -10.86 -7.24 17.93
N GLU A 292 -11.47 -7.90 16.99
CA GLU A 292 -12.52 -7.33 16.15
C GLU A 292 -13.80 -8.13 16.35
N TYR A 293 -14.93 -7.45 16.37
CA TYR A 293 -16.25 -8.06 16.45
C TYR A 293 -17.12 -7.61 15.29
N PHE A 294 -17.76 -8.55 14.62
CA PHE A 294 -18.60 -8.35 13.46
C PHE A 294 -20.07 -8.62 13.80
N PRO A 295 -20.83 -7.62 14.33
CA PRO A 295 -22.22 -7.84 14.79
C PRO A 295 -23.12 -8.41 13.71
N LEU A 296 -22.91 -7.97 12.46
CA LEU A 296 -23.73 -8.37 11.30
C LEU A 296 -23.22 -9.67 10.63
N GLY A 297 -22.13 -10.29 11.12
CA GLY A 297 -21.51 -11.45 10.51
C GLY A 297 -20.82 -11.16 9.18
N ASN A 298 -20.54 -9.90 8.89
CA ASN A 298 -19.81 -9.44 7.70
C ASN A 298 -19.05 -8.13 8.05
N ASP A 299 -18.28 -7.61 7.12
CA ASP A 299 -17.40 -6.45 7.27
C ASP A 299 -18.11 -5.08 7.20
N ARG A 300 -19.44 -5.05 7.05
CA ARG A 300 -20.21 -3.79 7.01
C ARG A 300 -20.18 -3.03 8.33
N LEU A 301 -20.11 -3.74 9.43
CA LEU A 301 -19.92 -3.16 10.76
C LEU A 301 -18.90 -4.00 11.51
N ARG A 302 -17.83 -3.36 11.94
CA ARG A 302 -16.76 -3.94 12.74
C ARG A 302 -16.49 -3.05 13.95
N LEU A 303 -16.57 -3.60 15.14
CA LEU A 303 -16.07 -2.99 16.36
C LEU A 303 -14.65 -3.53 16.61
N HIS A 304 -13.77 -2.71 17.16
CA HIS A 304 -12.41 -3.14 17.44
C HIS A 304 -11.88 -2.56 18.75
N ALA A 305 -10.96 -3.32 19.35
CA ALA A 305 -10.12 -2.87 20.45
C ALA A 305 -8.71 -3.42 20.22
N VAL A 306 -7.71 -2.54 20.15
CA VAL A 306 -6.34 -2.89 19.78
C VAL A 306 -5.37 -2.20 20.74
N PHE A 307 -4.41 -2.95 21.26
CA PHE A 307 -3.27 -2.43 22.00
C PHE A 307 -2.01 -2.61 21.18
N PHE A 308 -1.14 -1.59 21.13
CA PHE A 308 0.16 -1.70 20.49
C PHE A 308 1.21 -0.82 21.17
N ARG A 309 2.48 -1.22 21.00
CA ARG A 309 3.65 -0.54 21.56
C ARG A 309 4.86 -0.74 20.66
N ASP A 310 5.78 0.23 20.69
CA ASP A 310 7.12 0.12 20.09
C ASP A 310 8.24 0.35 21.13
N ASN A 311 9.49 0.06 20.72
CA ASN A 311 10.66 0.22 21.56
C ASN A 311 11.31 1.61 21.44
N HIS A 312 10.92 2.42 20.46
CA HIS A 312 11.51 3.72 20.18
C HIS A 312 10.91 4.79 21.09
N ASP A 313 9.63 5.07 20.94
CA ASP A 313 8.94 6.07 21.74
C ASP A 313 8.48 5.52 23.09
N LYS A 314 8.45 4.19 23.21
CA LYS A 314 7.97 3.46 24.41
C LYS A 314 6.55 3.85 24.80
N VAL A 315 5.77 4.22 23.81
CA VAL A 315 4.39 4.64 23.98
C VAL A 315 3.48 3.43 23.98
N ASN A 316 2.58 3.37 24.96
CA ASN A 316 1.50 2.39 24.97
C ASN A 316 0.28 3.05 24.33
N ASN A 317 -0.22 2.44 23.28
CA ASN A 317 -1.41 2.89 22.57
C ASN A 317 -2.53 1.88 22.77
N PHE A 318 -3.74 2.38 23.02
CA PHE A 318 -4.95 1.60 23.06
C PHE A 318 -6.02 2.29 22.23
N ASP A 319 -6.46 1.63 21.19
CA ASP A 319 -7.48 2.10 20.28
C ASP A 319 -8.74 1.28 20.42
N MET A 320 -9.88 1.93 20.61
CA MET A 320 -11.18 1.29 20.61
C MET A 320 -12.13 2.07 19.69
N GLY A 321 -12.78 1.38 18.76
CA GLY A 321 -13.59 2.10 17.80
C GLY A 321 -14.48 1.22 16.94
N MET A 322 -14.98 1.84 15.87
CA MET A 322 -15.80 1.17 14.89
C MET A 322 -15.45 1.55 13.45
N THR A 323 -15.61 0.58 12.58
CA THR A 323 -15.54 0.75 11.13
C THR A 323 -16.88 0.34 10.54
N TRP A 324 -17.45 1.16 9.66
CA TRP A 324 -18.64 0.77 8.93
C TRP A 324 -18.51 1.07 7.45
N ARG A 325 -19.12 0.18 6.65
CA ARG A 325 -19.11 0.20 5.19
C ARG A 325 -20.52 0.02 4.66
N PHE A 326 -20.89 0.82 3.69
CA PHE A 326 -22.18 0.65 3.03
C PHE A 326 -22.13 1.09 1.56
N ASN A 327 -22.94 0.43 0.76
CA ASN A 327 -23.15 0.82 -0.62
C ASN A 327 -24.31 1.83 -0.70
N ILE A 328 -24.04 3.01 -1.26
CA ILE A 328 -25.06 3.98 -1.64
C ILE A 328 -25.78 3.49 -2.90
N TYR A 329 -24.99 2.95 -3.84
CA TYR A 329 -25.46 2.38 -5.09
C TYR A 329 -24.63 1.15 -5.46
N LYS A 330 -25.29 0.14 -5.98
CA LYS A 330 -24.63 -1.02 -6.60
C LYS A 330 -25.51 -1.51 -7.74
N ARG A 331 -24.93 -1.55 -8.94
CA ARG A 331 -25.58 -2.10 -10.12
C ARG A 331 -25.86 -3.59 -9.87
N ARG A 332 -27.09 -4.03 -10.14
CA ARG A 332 -27.55 -5.43 -9.99
C ARG A 332 -27.25 -6.23 -11.24
#